data_50eb8869212dbc089027891d94261c95
#
_entry.id   50eb8869212dbc089027891d94261c95
#
_cell.length_a   1.000
_cell.length_b   1.000
_cell.length_c   1.000
_cell.angle_alpha   90.00
_cell.angle_beta   90.00
_cell.angle_gamma   90.00
#
_symmetry.space_group_name_H-M   'P 1'
#
loop_
_entity.id
_entity.type
_entity.pdbx_description
1 polymer ?
#
loop_
_entity_poly.entity_id
_entity_poly.type
_entity_poly.pdbx_seq_one_letter_code
_entity_poly.pdbx_strand_id
1 'polypeptide(L)'
;VNFRSFANPEYYVQTTARKVACIDTTKKDYGPVLSRFVSTSINEYLSEEDMTELRHAYRANRHEFTENQAVIRLNQKLQEGHSFDGKTIGLNLRESGIDEWKGDMSISLDGIPLENSGFGTQNMFKSEIFLLQNTDVDILIIEEPENNLSYSNMSILISKLSESNGKQLFISTHSSFVANKLGLQCLHLVANARTTPFKSLSSDTYNYFLKLPGYNTLRILLANKAILVE
;
A
#
# COMPACT_ATOMS: atom_id res chain seq x y z
N VAL A 1 4.37 -20.18 0.62
CA VAL A 1 3.93 -20.64 -0.70
C VAL A 1 4.76 -21.87 -1.04
N ASN A 2 4.12 -23.04 -1.08
CA ASN A 2 4.79 -24.28 -1.43
C ASN A 2 4.80 -24.42 -2.95
N PHE A 3 5.95 -24.23 -3.56
CA PHE A 3 6.17 -24.53 -4.97
C PHE A 3 6.43 -26.04 -5.14
N ARG A 4 5.58 -26.74 -5.87
CA ARG A 4 5.84 -28.11 -6.32
C ARG A 4 6.60 -28.05 -7.64
N SER A 5 7.74 -28.72 -7.74
CA SER A 5 8.40 -28.94 -9.02
C SER A 5 7.53 -29.89 -9.86
N PHE A 6 7.15 -29.50 -11.06
CA PHE A 6 6.43 -30.34 -12.02
C PHE A 6 7.27 -31.53 -12.53
N ALA A 7 8.60 -31.47 -12.39
CA ALA A 7 9.51 -32.52 -12.86
C ALA A 7 9.73 -33.65 -11.82
N ASN A 8 9.53 -33.39 -10.55
CA ASN A 8 9.67 -34.41 -9.51
C ASN A 8 8.89 -34.03 -8.25
N PRO A 9 7.67 -34.58 -8.04
CA PRO A 9 6.77 -34.20 -6.93
C PRO A 9 7.31 -34.59 -5.53
N GLU A 10 8.37 -35.37 -5.44
CA GLU A 10 8.98 -35.76 -4.17
C GLU A 10 10.11 -34.83 -3.70
N TYR A 11 10.57 -33.91 -4.54
CA TYR A 11 11.53 -32.91 -4.14
C TYR A 11 10.83 -31.69 -3.56
N TYR A 12 10.77 -31.61 -2.26
CA TYR A 12 10.58 -30.35 -1.57
C TYR A 12 11.85 -29.53 -1.81
N VAL A 13 11.75 -28.53 -2.67
CA VAL A 13 12.76 -27.47 -2.67
C VAL A 13 12.67 -26.84 -1.30
N GLN A 14 13.62 -27.08 -0.42
CA GLN A 14 13.86 -26.23 0.75
C GLN A 14 14.28 -24.86 0.17
N THR A 15 13.26 -24.10 -0.16
CA THR A 15 13.44 -22.69 -0.51
C THR A 15 13.97 -22.05 0.75
N THR A 16 15.21 -21.59 0.75
CA THR A 16 15.58 -20.43 1.54
C THR A 16 14.42 -19.46 1.36
N ALA A 17 13.70 -19.20 2.44
CA ALA A 17 12.43 -18.47 2.38
C ALA A 17 12.71 -17.10 1.76
N ARG A 18 12.42 -16.94 0.45
CA ARG A 18 12.56 -15.65 -0.22
C ARG A 18 11.55 -14.70 0.40
N LYS A 19 12.03 -13.56 0.81
CA LYS A 19 11.17 -12.52 1.33
C LYS A 19 10.43 -11.85 0.18
N VAL A 20 9.10 -11.90 0.23
CA VAL A 20 8.22 -11.33 -0.79
C VAL A 20 7.37 -10.24 -0.15
N ALA A 21 7.33 -9.08 -0.76
CA ALA A 21 6.41 -8.01 -0.39
C ALA A 21 5.47 -7.70 -1.57
N CYS A 22 4.21 -7.44 -1.25
CA CYS A 22 3.18 -7.11 -2.23
C CYS A 22 2.39 -5.88 -1.79
N ILE A 23 2.14 -4.97 -2.71
CA ILE A 23 1.23 -3.84 -2.55
C ILE A 23 0.24 -3.78 -3.70
N ASP A 24 -1.04 -3.63 -3.36
CA ASP A 24 -2.14 -3.39 -4.30
C ASP A 24 -2.60 -1.94 -4.12
N THR A 25 -2.30 -1.09 -5.08
CA THR A 25 -2.62 0.35 -5.01
C THR A 25 -4.09 0.65 -5.29
N THR A 26 -4.88 -0.32 -5.75
CA THR A 26 -6.32 -0.17 -5.97
C THR A 26 -7.10 -0.21 -4.66
N LYS A 27 -6.57 -0.89 -3.66
CA LYS A 27 -7.19 -0.99 -2.34
C LYS A 27 -7.05 0.30 -1.56
N LYS A 28 -8.16 0.76 -0.99
CA LYS A 28 -8.18 1.95 -0.13
C LYS A 28 -7.63 1.65 1.28
N ASP A 29 -7.64 0.39 1.67
CA ASP A 29 -7.15 -0.02 2.99
C ASP A 29 -5.63 -0.24 2.97
N TYR A 30 -4.92 0.79 3.34
CA TYR A 30 -3.47 0.74 3.57
C TYR A 30 -3.12 0.79 5.07
N GLY A 31 -4.13 0.61 5.92
CA GLY A 31 -3.97 0.65 7.37
C GLY A 31 -2.76 -0.14 7.87
N PRO A 32 -2.55 -1.41 7.44
CA PRO A 32 -1.42 -2.21 7.89
C PRO A 32 -0.05 -1.63 7.51
N VAL A 33 0.09 -1.05 6.31
CA VAL A 33 1.37 -0.46 5.86
C VAL A 33 1.69 0.79 6.68
N LEU A 34 0.71 1.67 6.85
CA LEU A 34 0.88 2.92 7.60
C LEU A 34 1.07 2.66 9.10
N SER A 35 0.29 1.76 9.69
CA SER A 35 0.44 1.37 11.10
C SER A 35 1.81 0.76 11.38
N ARG A 36 2.32 -0.07 10.46
CA ARG A 36 3.67 -0.61 10.57
C ARG A 36 4.72 0.50 10.49
N PHE A 37 4.57 1.45 9.58
CA PHE A 37 5.47 2.59 9.47
C PHE A 37 5.49 3.42 10.76
N VAL A 38 4.33 3.80 11.27
CA VAL A 38 4.20 4.54 12.54
C VAL A 38 4.87 3.76 13.67
N SER A 39 4.55 2.48 13.83
CA SER A 39 5.13 1.65 14.90
C SER A 39 6.64 1.52 14.79
N THR A 40 7.16 1.34 13.58
CA THR A 40 8.62 1.25 13.33
C THR A 40 9.29 2.58 13.67
N SER A 41 8.74 3.70 13.20
CA SER A 41 9.27 5.03 13.48
C SER A 41 9.28 5.36 14.98
N ILE A 42 8.21 5.01 15.70
CA ILE A 42 8.14 5.17 17.14
C ILE A 42 9.27 4.41 17.84
N ASN A 43 9.46 3.14 17.49
CA ASN A 43 10.48 2.29 18.11
C ASN A 43 11.91 2.69 17.71
N GLU A 44 12.10 3.32 16.57
CA GLU A 44 13.41 3.77 16.08
C GLU A 44 13.82 5.12 16.67
N TYR A 45 12.86 6.05 16.81
CA TYR A 45 13.16 7.45 17.16
C TYR A 45 12.86 7.81 18.62
N LEU A 46 12.08 7.00 19.35
CA LEU A 46 11.74 7.26 20.75
C LEU A 46 12.49 6.35 21.71
N SER A 47 13.00 6.93 22.80
CA SER A 47 13.52 6.18 23.95
C SER A 47 12.39 5.58 24.78
N GLU A 48 12.70 4.64 25.67
CA GLU A 48 11.73 4.11 26.65
C GLU A 48 11.20 5.20 27.60
N GLU A 49 12.00 6.21 27.84
CA GLU A 49 11.64 7.36 28.68
C GLU A 49 10.60 8.23 27.98
N ASP A 50 10.83 8.56 26.67
CA ASP A 50 9.89 9.29 25.83
C ASP A 50 8.55 8.53 25.68
N MET A 51 8.62 7.21 25.45
CA MET A 51 7.43 6.38 25.37
C MET A 51 6.62 6.38 26.66
N THR A 52 7.30 6.41 27.80
CA THR A 52 6.65 6.46 29.12
C THR A 52 5.99 7.81 29.35
N GLU A 53 6.66 8.90 28.96
CA GLU A 53 6.10 10.26 29.02
C GLU A 53 4.84 10.37 28.13
N LEU A 54 4.89 9.88 26.89
CA LEU A 54 3.73 9.89 25.99
C LEU A 54 2.56 9.06 26.53
N ARG A 55 2.83 7.90 27.14
CA ARG A 55 1.79 7.11 27.83
C ARG A 55 1.10 7.89 28.94
N HIS A 56 1.89 8.58 29.76
CA HIS A 56 1.35 9.39 30.86
C HIS A 56 0.53 10.57 30.34
N ALA A 57 1.04 11.30 29.34
CA ALA A 57 0.34 12.42 28.74
C ALA A 57 -0.99 11.97 28.08
N TYR A 58 -0.98 10.85 27.36
CA TYR A 58 -2.17 10.31 26.73
C TYR A 58 -3.24 9.90 27.76
N ARG A 59 -2.83 9.21 28.84
CA ARG A 59 -3.76 8.85 29.94
C ARG A 59 -4.33 10.07 30.66
N ALA A 60 -3.51 11.09 30.89
CA ALA A 60 -3.98 12.33 31.50
C ALA A 60 -5.05 13.02 30.63
N ASN A 61 -4.83 13.14 29.33
CA ASN A 61 -5.80 13.69 28.38
C ASN A 61 -7.11 12.88 28.36
N ARG A 62 -7.03 11.56 28.40
CA ARG A 62 -8.23 10.69 28.48
C ARG A 62 -9.00 10.88 29.78
N HIS A 63 -8.30 10.99 30.89
CA HIS A 63 -8.93 11.24 32.18
C HIS A 63 -9.64 12.60 32.20
N GLU A 64 -8.96 13.65 31.73
CA GLU A 64 -9.55 14.99 31.59
C GLU A 64 -10.80 14.97 30.72
N PHE A 65 -10.77 14.24 29.58
CA PHE A 65 -11.95 14.08 28.76
C PHE A 65 -13.11 13.40 29.48
N THR A 66 -12.83 12.36 30.25
CA THR A 66 -13.85 11.61 31.01
C THR A 66 -14.47 12.47 32.11
N GLU A 67 -13.69 13.34 32.73
CA GLU A 67 -14.15 14.29 33.76
C GLU A 67 -14.80 15.56 33.19
N ASN A 68 -14.85 15.70 31.88
CA ASN A 68 -15.48 16.85 31.25
C ASN A 68 -16.96 16.92 31.63
N GLN A 69 -17.43 18.13 32.03
CA GLN A 69 -18.79 18.37 32.47
C GLN A 69 -19.87 17.96 31.45
N ALA A 70 -19.54 18.02 30.16
CA ALA A 70 -20.46 17.57 29.11
C ALA A 70 -20.61 16.04 29.11
N VAL A 71 -19.51 15.31 29.32
CA VAL A 71 -19.51 13.83 29.42
C VAL A 71 -20.25 13.37 30.67
N ILE A 72 -20.04 14.05 31.79
CA ILE A 72 -20.74 13.77 33.04
C ILE A 72 -22.24 13.98 32.86
N ARG A 73 -22.67 15.14 32.29
CA ARG A 73 -24.09 15.40 32.00
C ARG A 73 -24.72 14.41 31.04
N LEU A 74 -23.97 13.98 30.03
CA LEU A 74 -24.40 12.96 29.09
C LEU A 74 -24.69 11.63 29.82
N ASN A 75 -23.76 11.20 30.65
CA ASN A 75 -23.89 9.96 31.41
C ASN A 75 -25.05 10.02 32.42
N GLN A 76 -25.25 11.18 33.07
CA GLN A 76 -26.42 11.40 33.97
C GLN A 76 -27.73 11.23 33.19
N LYS A 77 -27.86 11.87 32.03
CA LYS A 77 -29.07 11.74 31.19
C LYS A 77 -29.33 10.33 30.71
N LEU A 78 -28.25 9.59 30.37
CA LEU A 78 -28.38 8.19 29.96
C LEU A 78 -28.88 7.31 31.10
N GLN A 79 -28.42 7.57 32.33
CA GLN A 79 -28.86 6.87 33.52
C GLN A 79 -30.29 7.16 33.90
N GLU A 80 -30.75 8.40 33.74
CA GLU A 80 -32.15 8.81 34.01
C GLU A 80 -33.14 8.16 33.00
N GLY A 81 -32.73 8.02 31.75
CA GLY A 81 -33.62 7.52 30.69
C GLY A 81 -33.56 6.00 30.46
N HIS A 82 -32.55 5.29 30.94
CA HIS A 82 -32.33 3.91 30.61
C HIS A 82 -31.74 3.13 31.79
N SER A 83 -32.35 1.99 32.14
CA SER A 83 -31.76 1.01 33.04
C SER A 83 -31.73 -0.35 32.35
N PHE A 84 -30.63 -1.07 32.48
CA PHE A 84 -30.47 -2.40 31.91
C PHE A 84 -30.15 -3.39 33.02
N ASP A 85 -31.13 -4.19 33.38
CA ASP A 85 -30.99 -5.27 34.40
C ASP A 85 -30.40 -4.77 35.74
N GLY A 86 -30.86 -3.59 36.19
CA GLY A 86 -30.37 -2.97 37.44
C GLY A 86 -28.93 -2.40 37.36
N LYS A 87 -28.34 -2.38 36.16
CA LYS A 87 -26.98 -1.84 35.93
C LYS A 87 -27.04 -0.42 35.38
N THR A 88 -26.10 0.41 35.80
CA THR A 88 -25.92 1.78 35.33
C THR A 88 -25.28 1.77 33.94
N ILE A 89 -25.86 2.50 33.00
CA ILE A 89 -25.29 2.67 31.65
C ILE A 89 -24.41 3.92 31.65
N GLY A 90 -23.23 3.83 31.08
CA GLY A 90 -22.34 4.98 30.88
C GLY A 90 -21.53 4.86 29.59
N LEU A 91 -21.23 6.00 28.98
CA LEU A 91 -20.32 6.11 27.85
C LEU A 91 -18.93 6.52 28.35
N ASN A 92 -17.96 5.72 28.03
CA ASN A 92 -16.57 5.96 28.35
C ASN A 92 -15.70 5.84 27.08
N LEU A 93 -14.53 6.43 27.10
CA LEU A 93 -13.56 6.19 26.04
C LEU A 93 -13.16 4.69 26.05
N ARG A 94 -13.03 4.12 24.87
CA ARG A 94 -12.63 2.70 24.74
C ARG A 94 -11.22 2.51 25.33
N GLU A 95 -11.05 1.50 26.15
CA GLU A 95 -9.74 1.07 26.65
C GLU A 95 -9.29 -0.14 25.83
N SER A 96 -8.17 -0.05 25.14
CA SER A 96 -7.64 -1.11 24.27
C SER A 96 -6.24 -1.61 24.63
N GLY A 97 -5.56 -1.00 25.62
CA GLY A 97 -4.26 -1.49 26.11
C GLY A 97 -3.25 -0.42 26.55
N ILE A 98 -2.03 -0.85 26.85
CA ILE A 98 -1.01 0.02 27.43
C ILE A 98 -0.49 1.07 26.44
N ASP A 99 -0.44 0.72 25.15
CA ASP A 99 0.12 1.54 24.08
C ASP A 99 -0.96 2.05 23.09
N GLU A 100 -2.17 2.32 23.57
CA GLU A 100 -3.30 2.81 22.77
C GLU A 100 -2.97 4.05 21.93
N TRP A 101 -2.18 4.95 22.52
CA TRP A 101 -1.76 6.19 21.89
C TRP A 101 -1.09 5.97 20.51
N LYS A 102 -0.42 4.81 20.32
CA LYS A 102 0.20 4.46 19.03
C LYS A 102 -0.85 4.25 17.94
N GLY A 103 -2.01 3.71 18.30
CA GLY A 103 -3.12 3.49 17.37
C GLY A 103 -3.84 4.77 16.98
N ASP A 104 -3.79 5.80 17.83
CA ASP A 104 -4.41 7.10 17.57
C ASP A 104 -3.46 8.06 16.83
N MET A 105 -2.19 7.67 16.63
CA MET A 105 -1.26 8.45 15.83
C MET A 105 -1.57 8.28 14.34
N SER A 106 -1.70 9.40 13.65
CA SER A 106 -1.87 9.45 12.20
C SER A 106 -0.69 10.17 11.53
N ILE A 107 -0.47 9.87 10.27
CA ILE A 107 0.55 10.53 9.47
C ILE A 107 -0.03 11.83 8.91
N SER A 108 0.73 12.92 8.99
CA SER A 108 0.38 14.18 8.36
C SER A 108 1.48 14.63 7.39
N LEU A 109 1.08 15.23 6.29
CA LEU A 109 1.96 15.88 5.31
C LEU A 109 1.68 17.38 5.37
N ASP A 110 2.69 18.18 5.69
CA ASP A 110 2.54 19.63 5.88
C ASP A 110 1.41 20.02 6.86
N GLY A 111 1.24 19.22 7.92
CA GLY A 111 0.19 19.42 8.94
C GLY A 111 -1.21 18.98 8.51
N ILE A 112 -1.39 18.46 7.30
CA ILE A 112 -2.66 17.91 6.82
C ILE A 112 -2.65 16.39 7.04
N PRO A 113 -3.61 15.81 7.77
CA PRO A 113 -3.72 14.36 7.89
C PRO A 113 -3.73 13.69 6.51
N LEU A 114 -2.98 12.59 6.36
CA LEU A 114 -2.84 11.90 5.08
C LEU A 114 -4.20 11.47 4.49
N GLU A 115 -5.14 11.08 5.35
CA GLU A 115 -6.50 10.68 4.98
C GLU A 115 -7.29 11.83 4.31
N ASN A 116 -6.94 13.08 4.62
CA ASN A 116 -7.56 14.28 4.06
C ASN A 116 -6.84 14.79 2.80
N SER A 117 -5.73 14.15 2.43
CA SER A 117 -5.01 14.46 1.18
C SER A 117 -5.69 13.82 -0.03
N GLY A 118 -5.40 14.32 -1.21
CA GLY A 118 -5.88 13.72 -2.47
C GLY A 118 -5.38 12.27 -2.64
N PHE A 119 -6.18 11.42 -3.27
CA PHE A 119 -5.84 9.99 -3.46
C PHE A 119 -4.49 9.76 -4.16
N GLY A 120 -4.11 10.63 -5.10
CA GLY A 120 -2.79 10.54 -5.74
C GLY A 120 -1.64 10.74 -4.75
N THR A 121 -1.75 11.72 -3.85
CA THR A 121 -0.77 11.96 -2.79
C THR A 121 -0.72 10.78 -1.83
N GLN A 122 -1.88 10.28 -1.42
CA GLN A 122 -1.96 9.10 -0.56
C GLN A 122 -1.27 7.88 -1.19
N ASN A 123 -1.57 7.58 -2.46
CA ASN A 123 -0.98 6.44 -3.16
C ASN A 123 0.53 6.59 -3.36
N MET A 124 0.99 7.80 -3.71
CA MET A 124 2.42 8.07 -3.86
C MET A 124 3.15 7.85 -2.54
N PHE A 125 2.66 8.45 -1.46
CA PHE A 125 3.25 8.30 -0.13
C PHE A 125 3.28 6.84 0.34
N LYS A 126 2.19 6.12 0.18
CA LYS A 126 2.09 4.70 0.55
C LYS A 126 3.07 3.83 -0.24
N SER A 127 3.21 4.10 -1.53
CA SER A 127 4.17 3.39 -2.38
C SER A 127 5.62 3.66 -1.94
N GLU A 128 5.94 4.90 -1.57
CA GLU A 128 7.26 5.25 -1.05
C GLU A 128 7.55 4.55 0.29
N ILE A 129 6.61 4.59 1.22
CA ILE A 129 6.73 3.88 2.50
C ILE A 129 6.90 2.38 2.29
N PHE A 130 6.11 1.79 1.37
CA PHE A 130 6.25 0.37 1.03
C PHE A 130 7.66 0.03 0.54
N LEU A 131 8.24 0.85 -0.31
CA LEU A 131 9.61 0.66 -0.81
C LEU A 131 10.64 0.81 0.32
N LEU A 132 10.50 1.81 1.17
CA LEU A 132 11.39 2.05 2.31
C LEU A 132 11.37 0.89 3.31
N GLN A 133 10.20 0.36 3.63
CA GLN A 133 10.06 -0.74 4.61
C GLN A 133 10.49 -2.10 4.09
N ASN A 134 10.62 -2.27 2.79
CA ASN A 134 10.94 -3.55 2.15
C ASN A 134 12.29 -3.53 1.45
N THR A 135 13.30 -2.94 2.08
CA THR A 135 14.67 -2.88 1.56
C THR A 135 15.36 -4.23 1.52
N ASP A 136 14.99 -5.16 2.39
CA ASP A 136 15.59 -6.47 2.58
C ASP A 136 14.81 -7.63 1.94
N VAL A 137 13.83 -7.33 1.06
CA VAL A 137 13.07 -8.33 0.34
C VAL A 137 13.72 -8.70 -0.99
N ASP A 138 13.55 -9.96 -1.41
CA ASP A 138 14.07 -10.47 -2.70
C ASP A 138 13.13 -10.14 -3.85
N ILE A 139 11.81 -10.13 -3.59
CA ILE A 139 10.76 -9.98 -4.59
C ILE A 139 9.76 -8.90 -4.16
N LEU A 140 9.54 -7.94 -5.05
CA LEU A 140 8.50 -6.92 -4.92
C LEU A 140 7.40 -7.17 -5.95
N ILE A 141 6.15 -7.14 -5.50
CA ILE A 141 4.97 -7.25 -6.35
C ILE A 141 4.15 -5.98 -6.17
N ILE A 142 3.88 -5.27 -7.26
CA ILE A 142 3.13 -4.02 -7.25
C ILE A 142 1.99 -4.12 -8.24
N GLU A 143 0.77 -3.96 -7.75
CA GLU A 143 -0.43 -3.98 -8.58
C GLU A 143 -0.91 -2.56 -8.86
N GLU A 144 -1.12 -2.25 -10.15
CA GLU A 144 -1.66 -1.00 -10.69
C GLU A 144 -0.97 0.27 -10.12
N PRO A 145 0.37 0.40 -10.20
CA PRO A 145 1.11 1.52 -9.61
C PRO A 145 0.63 2.90 -10.09
N GLU A 146 0.00 2.95 -11.26
CA GLU A 146 -0.56 4.17 -11.87
C GLU A 146 -1.86 4.66 -11.22
N ASN A 147 -2.47 3.87 -10.36
CA ASN A 147 -3.80 4.17 -9.84
C ASN A 147 -3.83 5.50 -9.08
N ASN A 148 -4.70 6.41 -9.55
CA ASN A 148 -4.87 7.77 -9.03
C ASN A 148 -3.61 8.66 -9.07
N LEU A 149 -2.54 8.26 -9.79
CA LEU A 149 -1.35 9.09 -9.93
C LEU A 149 -1.44 10.00 -11.15
N SER A 150 -0.95 11.23 -11.01
CA SER A 150 -0.64 12.09 -12.14
C SER A 150 0.51 11.48 -12.95
N TYR A 151 0.63 11.89 -14.21
CA TYR A 151 1.72 11.46 -15.08
C TYR A 151 3.11 11.73 -14.47
N SER A 152 3.28 12.87 -13.82
CA SER A 152 4.53 13.25 -13.15
C SER A 152 4.85 12.33 -11.98
N ASN A 153 3.89 12.11 -11.09
CA ASN A 153 4.06 11.24 -9.92
C ASN A 153 4.31 9.78 -10.33
N MET A 154 3.61 9.30 -11.34
CA MET A 154 3.82 7.98 -11.90
C MET A 154 5.23 7.83 -12.48
N SER A 155 5.74 8.86 -13.19
CA SER A 155 7.10 8.85 -13.72
C SER A 155 8.14 8.76 -12.60
N ILE A 156 7.95 9.52 -11.51
CA ILE A 156 8.81 9.50 -10.33
C ILE A 156 8.80 8.11 -9.67
N LEU A 157 7.62 7.55 -9.46
CA LEU A 157 7.48 6.22 -8.84
C LEU A 157 8.19 5.14 -9.66
N ILE A 158 7.98 5.13 -10.98
CA ILE A 158 8.63 4.14 -11.86
C ILE A 158 10.15 4.31 -11.86
N SER A 159 10.66 5.53 -11.83
CA SER A 159 12.11 5.76 -11.71
C SER A 159 12.66 5.16 -10.42
N LYS A 160 12.01 5.40 -9.28
CA LYS A 160 12.38 4.81 -7.99
C LYS A 160 12.33 3.28 -8.01
N LEU A 161 11.31 2.69 -8.65
CA LEU A 161 11.21 1.24 -8.84
C LEU A 161 12.34 0.66 -9.69
N SER A 162 12.72 1.37 -10.75
CA SER A 162 13.81 0.94 -11.64
C SER A 162 15.18 0.99 -10.95
N GLU A 163 15.34 1.84 -9.95
CA GLU A 163 16.56 1.95 -9.13
C GLU A 163 16.66 0.89 -8.04
N SER A 164 15.62 0.08 -7.84
CA SER A 164 15.59 -1.01 -6.85
C SER A 164 16.49 -2.18 -7.25
N ASN A 165 17.80 -1.94 -7.25
CA ASN A 165 18.81 -2.91 -7.67
C ASN A 165 18.81 -4.16 -6.78
N GLY A 166 19.02 -5.34 -7.41
CA GLY A 166 19.15 -6.62 -6.73
C GLY A 166 17.82 -7.30 -6.36
N LYS A 167 16.67 -6.70 -6.67
CA LYS A 167 15.36 -7.28 -6.40
C LYS A 167 14.66 -7.71 -7.70
N GLN A 168 13.87 -8.78 -7.60
CA GLN A 168 12.97 -9.16 -8.68
C GLN A 168 11.65 -8.37 -8.53
N LEU A 169 11.30 -7.61 -9.56
CA LEU A 169 10.12 -6.75 -9.57
C LEU A 169 9.05 -7.33 -10.50
N PHE A 170 7.84 -7.53 -9.98
CA PHE A 170 6.65 -7.86 -10.75
C PHE A 170 5.66 -6.71 -10.66
N ILE A 171 5.21 -6.20 -11.80
CA ILE A 171 4.25 -5.11 -11.88
C ILE A 171 3.08 -5.56 -12.75
N SER A 172 1.86 -5.50 -12.23
CA SER A 172 0.66 -5.57 -13.05
C SER A 172 0.20 -4.16 -13.37
N THR A 173 -0.18 -3.90 -14.62
CA THR A 173 -0.58 -2.56 -15.06
C THR A 173 -1.50 -2.63 -16.26
N HIS A 174 -2.44 -1.71 -16.34
CA HIS A 174 -3.24 -1.41 -17.55
C HIS A 174 -2.72 -0.16 -18.28
N SER A 175 -1.66 0.47 -17.77
CA SER A 175 -1.08 1.69 -18.33
C SER A 175 -0.04 1.38 -19.40
N SER A 176 -0.31 1.80 -20.61
CA SER A 176 0.67 1.77 -21.71
C SER A 176 1.93 2.57 -21.39
N PHE A 177 1.81 3.61 -20.56
CA PHE A 177 2.93 4.43 -20.11
C PHE A 177 3.86 3.64 -19.19
N VAL A 178 3.30 2.97 -18.16
CA VAL A 178 4.08 2.15 -17.23
C VAL A 178 4.82 1.04 -17.98
N ALA A 179 4.10 0.30 -18.84
CA ALA A 179 4.68 -0.78 -19.63
C ALA A 179 5.82 -0.30 -20.53
N ASN A 180 5.68 0.88 -21.15
CA ASN A 180 6.71 1.45 -22.01
C ASN A 180 7.94 1.91 -21.22
N LYS A 181 7.75 2.53 -20.06
CA LYS A 181 8.85 3.02 -19.21
C LYS A 181 9.67 1.87 -18.63
N LEU A 182 9.04 0.74 -18.28
CA LEU A 182 9.72 -0.44 -17.75
C LEU A 182 10.44 -1.27 -18.83
N GLY A 183 10.10 -1.04 -20.09
CA GLY A 183 10.74 -1.69 -21.24
C GLY A 183 9.98 -2.91 -21.75
N LEU A 184 9.82 -2.95 -23.06
CA LEU A 184 9.06 -4.00 -23.77
C LEU A 184 9.66 -5.39 -23.63
N GLN A 185 10.95 -5.49 -23.36
CA GLN A 185 11.66 -6.78 -23.19
C GLN A 185 11.18 -7.58 -21.97
N CYS A 186 10.63 -6.90 -20.97
CA CYS A 186 10.11 -7.52 -19.74
C CYS A 186 8.59 -7.67 -19.75
N LEU A 187 7.93 -7.21 -20.82
CA LEU A 187 6.48 -7.19 -20.90
C LEU A 187 5.93 -8.59 -21.17
N HIS A 188 4.92 -8.96 -20.41
CA HIS A 188 4.11 -10.16 -20.58
C HIS A 188 2.65 -9.75 -20.74
N LEU A 189 2.03 -10.13 -21.85
CA LEU A 189 0.61 -9.93 -22.08
C LEU A 189 -0.18 -11.04 -21.41
N VAL A 190 -1.16 -10.68 -20.59
CA VAL A 190 -2.06 -11.63 -19.93
C VAL A 190 -3.45 -11.52 -20.55
N ALA A 191 -3.90 -12.59 -21.22
CA ALA A 191 -5.22 -12.67 -21.79
C ALA A 191 -5.77 -14.10 -21.69
N ASN A 192 -7.05 -14.26 -21.37
CA ASN A 192 -7.72 -15.56 -21.28
C ASN A 192 -6.96 -16.59 -20.42
N ALA A 193 -6.47 -16.17 -19.25
CA ALA A 193 -5.64 -16.98 -18.33
C ALA A 193 -4.33 -17.53 -18.96
N ARG A 194 -3.85 -16.93 -20.04
CA ARG A 194 -2.57 -17.25 -20.67
C ARG A 194 -1.64 -16.03 -20.59
N THR A 195 -0.35 -16.33 -20.48
CA THR A 195 0.69 -15.32 -20.44
C THR A 195 1.55 -15.47 -21.69
N THR A 196 1.73 -14.41 -22.46
CA THR A 196 2.55 -14.37 -23.66
C THR A 196 3.66 -13.33 -23.51
N PRO A 197 4.94 -13.74 -23.46
CA PRO A 197 6.05 -12.79 -23.46
C PRO A 197 6.05 -11.95 -24.74
N PHE A 198 6.24 -10.65 -24.62
CA PHE A 198 6.28 -9.76 -25.78
C PHE A 198 7.42 -10.13 -26.75
N LYS A 199 8.52 -10.67 -26.25
CA LYS A 199 9.64 -11.21 -27.04
C LYS A 199 9.25 -12.39 -27.96
N SER A 200 8.14 -13.07 -27.71
CA SER A 200 7.69 -14.18 -28.54
C SER A 200 6.97 -13.74 -29.81
N LEU A 201 6.73 -12.43 -29.98
CA LEU A 201 6.25 -11.86 -31.22
C LEU A 201 7.30 -11.98 -32.32
N SER A 202 6.88 -11.96 -33.59
CA SER A 202 7.82 -11.94 -34.70
C SER A 202 8.81 -10.77 -34.57
N SER A 203 10.04 -10.95 -35.04
CA SER A 203 11.08 -9.90 -34.98
C SER A 203 10.61 -8.59 -35.61
N ASP A 204 9.84 -8.67 -36.70
CA ASP A 204 9.32 -7.49 -37.38
C ASP A 204 8.27 -6.77 -36.52
N THR A 205 7.36 -7.51 -35.91
CA THR A 205 6.36 -6.95 -34.99
C THR A 205 7.03 -6.32 -33.76
N TYR A 206 7.98 -7.02 -33.15
CA TYR A 206 8.71 -6.50 -32.01
C TYR A 206 9.48 -5.21 -32.34
N ASN A 207 10.21 -5.19 -33.47
CA ASN A 207 10.95 -4.01 -33.94
C ASN A 207 10.04 -2.85 -34.33
N TYR A 208 8.87 -3.15 -34.89
CA TYR A 208 7.86 -2.16 -35.20
C TYR A 208 7.42 -1.45 -33.90
N PHE A 209 7.09 -2.22 -32.90
CA PHE A 209 6.69 -1.67 -31.59
C PHE A 209 7.78 -0.91 -30.88
N LEU A 210 9.04 -1.30 -30.99
CA LEU A 210 10.19 -0.55 -30.45
C LEU A 210 10.38 0.82 -31.11
N LYS A 211 10.06 0.94 -32.38
CA LYS A 211 10.29 2.19 -33.16
C LYS A 211 9.15 3.19 -33.04
N LEU A 212 7.95 2.75 -32.65
CA LEU A 212 6.83 3.66 -32.49
C LEU A 212 6.99 4.51 -31.23
N PRO A 213 6.60 5.81 -31.28
CA PRO A 213 6.56 6.64 -30.07
C PRO A 213 5.68 5.96 -29.02
N GLY A 214 6.31 5.52 -27.92
CA GLY A 214 5.85 4.51 -26.98
C GLY A 214 4.44 4.64 -26.42
N TYR A 215 3.81 5.78 -26.52
CA TYR A 215 2.49 6.01 -25.93
C TYR A 215 1.34 5.42 -26.75
N ASN A 216 1.41 5.52 -28.07
CA ASN A 216 0.27 5.11 -28.94
C ASN A 216 0.26 3.61 -29.23
N THR A 217 1.39 2.97 -29.18
CA THR A 217 1.58 1.59 -29.62
C THR A 217 0.98 0.58 -28.68
N LEU A 218 1.26 0.73 -27.38
CA LEU A 218 0.71 -0.19 -26.37
C LEU A 218 -0.80 0.00 -26.19
N ARG A 219 -1.34 1.17 -26.51
CA ARG A 219 -2.79 1.37 -26.57
C ARG A 219 -3.47 0.45 -27.56
N ILE A 220 -2.86 0.21 -28.71
CA ILE A 220 -3.39 -0.72 -29.73
C ILE A 220 -3.39 -2.15 -29.19
N LEU A 221 -2.32 -2.56 -28.51
CA LEU A 221 -2.21 -3.90 -27.91
C LEU A 221 -3.18 -4.14 -26.76
N LEU A 222 -3.46 -3.10 -25.99
CA LEU A 222 -4.38 -3.16 -24.86
C LEU A 222 -5.85 -2.89 -25.25
N ALA A 223 -6.10 -2.50 -26.50
CA ALA A 223 -7.43 -2.21 -26.99
C ALA A 223 -8.19 -3.50 -27.36
N ASN A 224 -9.45 -3.58 -26.97
CA ASN A 224 -10.33 -4.67 -27.40
C ASN A 224 -10.70 -4.60 -28.89
N LYS A 225 -10.62 -3.42 -29.50
CA LYS A 225 -10.92 -3.17 -30.93
C LYS A 225 -10.01 -2.05 -31.44
N ALA A 226 -9.49 -2.20 -32.64
CA ALA A 226 -8.76 -1.17 -33.36
C ALA A 226 -9.47 -0.88 -34.71
N ILE A 227 -9.57 0.40 -35.07
CA ILE A 227 -10.06 0.86 -36.37
C ILE A 227 -8.85 1.38 -37.13
N LEU A 228 -8.54 0.76 -38.24
CA LEU A 228 -7.52 1.22 -39.15
C LEU A 228 -8.16 2.21 -40.15
N VAL A 229 -7.58 3.37 -40.29
CA VAL A 229 -8.00 4.42 -41.24
C VAL A 229 -6.82 4.66 -42.15
N GLU A 230 -7.07 4.63 -43.46
CA GLU A 230 -6.10 5.00 -44.50
C GLU A 230 -5.85 6.51 -44.55
#